data_967da486879eb8818003cd2a8bc097a0
#
_entry.id   967da486879eb8818003cd2a8bc097a0
#
_cell.length_a   1.000
_cell.length_b   1.000
_cell.length_c   1.000
_cell.angle_alpha   90.00
_cell.angle_beta   90.00
_cell.angle_gamma   90.00
#
_symmetry.space_group_name_H-M   'P 1'
#
loop_
_entity.id
_entity.type
_entity.pdbx_description
1 polymer ?
#
loop_
_entity_poly.entity_id
_entity_poly.type
_entity_poly.pdbx_seq_one_letter_code
_entity_poly.pdbx_strand_id
1 'polypeptide(L)'
;MYYYVNKMKKIIHVILLVLSLAGCYNSGEPRERILKIYNWADYIGDSVLEDFQAYYKEQTGENIRIVYQTFDINEIMLTKIEKGHEDFDVVCPSEYIIERMLKKHLLLPIDTNFAHSPNYML
;
A
#
# COMPACT_ATOMS: atom_id res chain seq x y z
N MET A 1 10.37 29.27 49.52
CA MET A 1 9.48 28.13 49.26
C MET A 1 8.63 28.33 47.99
N TYR A 2 8.04 29.46 47.73
CA TYR A 2 7.20 29.77 46.53
C TYR A 2 7.95 29.74 45.19
N TYR A 3 9.21 30.12 45.18
CA TYR A 3 10.07 30.14 43.97
C TYR A 3 10.38 28.73 43.43
N TYR A 4 10.62 27.77 44.31
CA TYR A 4 10.89 26.37 43.92
C TYR A 4 9.66 25.68 43.33
N VAL A 5 8.48 25.94 43.87
CA VAL A 5 7.22 25.37 43.38
C VAL A 5 6.90 25.82 41.95
N ASN A 6 7.13 27.12 41.62
CA ASN A 6 6.91 27.65 40.29
C ASN A 6 7.94 27.14 39.26
N LYS A 7 9.19 26.92 39.68
CA LYS A 7 10.23 26.34 38.83
C LYS A 7 9.93 24.88 38.54
N MET A 8 9.49 24.10 39.48
CA MET A 8 9.06 22.72 39.28
C MET A 8 7.85 22.61 38.39
N LYS A 9 6.82 23.47 38.51
CA LYS A 9 5.66 23.50 37.64
C LYS A 9 6.08 23.76 36.19
N LYS A 10 6.98 24.70 35.93
CA LYS A 10 7.49 24.98 34.57
C LYS A 10 8.23 23.78 33.97
N ILE A 11 9.06 23.09 34.78
CA ILE A 11 9.79 21.89 34.33
C ILE A 11 8.81 20.76 33.97
N ILE A 12 7.79 20.54 34.82
CA ILE A 12 6.74 19.53 34.55
C ILE A 12 5.98 19.83 33.26
N HIS A 13 5.62 21.09 32.99
CA HIS A 13 4.94 21.46 31.74
C HIS A 13 5.82 21.26 30.51
N VAL A 14 7.15 21.53 30.62
CA VAL A 14 8.10 21.28 29.52
C VAL A 14 8.25 19.78 29.27
N ILE A 15 8.33 18.96 30.32
CA ILE A 15 8.42 17.49 30.20
C ILE A 15 7.14 16.92 29.59
N LEU A 16 5.95 17.41 30.01
CA LEU A 16 4.67 17.02 29.42
C LEU A 16 4.55 17.41 27.93
N LEU A 17 5.06 18.60 27.58
CA LEU A 17 5.09 19.07 26.18
C LEU A 17 6.02 18.21 25.32
N VAL A 18 7.19 17.85 25.84
CA VAL A 18 8.15 16.98 25.12
C VAL A 18 7.61 15.56 24.95
N LEU A 19 6.92 15.03 25.97
CA LEU A 19 6.28 13.71 25.90
C LEU A 19 5.11 13.69 24.88
N SER A 20 4.38 14.78 24.70
CA SER A 20 3.31 14.87 23.69
C SER A 20 3.84 14.93 22.26
N LEU A 21 5.06 15.40 22.03
CA LEU A 21 5.71 15.42 20.72
C LEU A 21 6.32 14.06 20.33
N ALA A 22 6.60 13.19 21.29
CA ALA A 22 7.14 11.85 21.03
C ALA A 22 6.07 10.85 20.55
N GLY A 23 4.77 11.21 20.60
CA GLY A 23 3.65 10.34 20.25
C GLY A 23 3.36 10.13 18.76
N CYS A 24 4.07 10.80 17.83
CA CYS A 24 3.86 10.67 16.39
C CYS A 24 4.98 9.90 15.67
N TYR A 25 5.56 8.89 16.30
CA TYR A 25 6.33 7.91 15.55
C TYR A 25 5.34 6.97 14.88
N ASN A 26 5.03 7.28 13.62
CA ASN A 26 4.19 6.44 12.79
C ASN A 26 5.01 5.18 12.46
N SER A 27 4.87 4.13 13.27
CA SER A 27 5.47 2.81 13.07
C SER A 27 4.75 2.01 11.98
N GLY A 28 4.12 2.71 11.03
CA GLY A 28 3.53 2.09 9.84
C GLY A 28 4.62 1.49 8.97
N GLU A 29 4.34 0.33 8.42
CA GLU A 29 5.20 -0.31 7.43
C GLU A 29 5.43 0.65 6.24
N PRO A 30 6.69 0.79 5.75
CA PRO A 30 6.96 1.64 4.59
C PRO A 30 6.10 1.28 3.40
N ARG A 31 5.58 2.28 2.67
CA ARG A 31 4.67 2.07 1.52
C ARG A 31 5.30 1.16 0.45
N GLU A 32 6.60 1.24 0.28
CA GLU A 32 7.39 0.47 -0.67
C GLU A 32 7.41 -1.05 -0.37
N ARG A 33 7.02 -1.43 0.87
CA ARG A 33 6.90 -2.83 1.29
C ARG A 33 5.46 -3.34 1.27
N ILE A 34 4.55 -2.57 0.70
CA ILE A 34 3.14 -2.93 0.61
C ILE A 34 2.76 -3.02 -0.86
N LEU A 35 2.29 -4.21 -1.28
CA LEU A 35 1.70 -4.44 -2.59
C LEU A 35 0.18 -4.45 -2.46
N LYS A 36 -0.49 -3.46 -3.06
CA LYS A 36 -1.94 -3.34 -3.07
C LYS A 36 -2.52 -3.86 -4.37
N ILE A 37 -3.29 -4.92 -4.29
CA ILE A 37 -3.92 -5.58 -5.43
C ILE A 37 -5.44 -5.42 -5.34
N TYR A 38 -6.09 -5.05 -6.43
CA TYR A 38 -7.54 -4.94 -6.55
C TYR A 38 -8.03 -5.79 -7.71
N ASN A 39 -8.70 -6.89 -7.42
CA ASN A 39 -9.03 -7.94 -8.39
C ASN A 39 -10.48 -8.40 -8.24
N TRP A 40 -10.95 -9.20 -9.18
CA TRP A 40 -12.21 -9.92 -9.06
C TRP A 40 -12.17 -10.89 -7.88
N ALA A 41 -13.33 -11.12 -7.26
CA ALA A 41 -13.49 -12.22 -6.34
C ALA A 41 -13.18 -13.55 -7.05
N ASP A 42 -12.58 -14.50 -6.32
CA ASP A 42 -12.29 -15.87 -6.78
C ASP A 42 -11.35 -16.01 -8.01
N TYR A 43 -10.61 -14.94 -8.39
CA TYR A 43 -9.69 -14.97 -9.53
C TYR A 43 -8.28 -15.46 -9.18
N ILE A 44 -7.92 -15.49 -7.91
CA ILE A 44 -6.61 -15.96 -7.41
C ILE A 44 -6.85 -17.15 -6.48
N GLY A 45 -6.08 -18.24 -6.67
CA GLY A 45 -6.10 -19.39 -5.78
C GLY A 45 -5.59 -19.07 -4.37
N ASP A 46 -6.02 -19.84 -3.38
CA ASP A 46 -5.81 -19.57 -1.96
C ASP A 46 -4.35 -19.36 -1.54
N SER A 47 -3.41 -20.08 -2.15
CA SER A 47 -1.98 -20.01 -1.79
C SER A 47 -1.16 -18.99 -2.59
N VAL A 48 -1.69 -18.45 -3.70
CA VAL A 48 -0.91 -17.63 -4.66
C VAL A 48 -0.28 -16.41 -4.00
N LEU A 49 -0.99 -15.75 -3.11
CA LEU A 49 -0.48 -14.54 -2.44
C LEU A 49 0.64 -14.88 -1.46
N GLU A 50 0.50 -15.97 -0.72
CA GLU A 50 1.52 -16.46 0.23
C GLU A 50 2.75 -16.96 -0.52
N ASP A 51 2.56 -17.71 -1.60
CA ASP A 51 3.63 -18.22 -2.46
C ASP A 51 4.41 -17.07 -3.09
N PHE A 52 3.72 -16.00 -3.53
CA PHE A 52 4.37 -14.81 -4.04
C PHE A 52 5.19 -14.08 -2.96
N GLN A 53 4.69 -13.96 -1.73
CA GLN A 53 5.45 -13.35 -0.64
C GLN A 53 6.73 -14.15 -0.32
N ALA A 54 6.63 -15.48 -0.31
CA ALA A 54 7.78 -16.36 -0.10
C ALA A 54 8.81 -16.23 -1.23
N TYR A 55 8.35 -16.24 -2.49
CA TYR A 55 9.18 -16.05 -3.68
C TYR A 55 9.87 -14.67 -3.65
N TYR A 56 9.13 -13.59 -3.36
CA TYR A 56 9.68 -12.24 -3.29
C TYR A 56 10.81 -12.15 -2.25
N LYS A 57 10.57 -12.73 -1.07
CA LYS A 57 11.58 -12.78 -0.01
C LYS A 57 12.83 -13.55 -0.43
N GLU A 58 12.66 -14.68 -1.11
CA GLU A 58 13.78 -15.49 -1.63
C GLU A 58 14.60 -14.71 -2.65
N GLN A 59 13.95 -13.98 -3.57
CA GLN A 59 14.62 -13.24 -4.64
C GLN A 59 15.29 -11.95 -4.17
N THR A 60 14.69 -11.24 -3.21
CA THR A 60 15.13 -9.90 -2.81
C THR A 60 15.76 -9.82 -1.41
N GLY A 61 15.53 -10.84 -0.57
CA GLY A 61 15.86 -10.82 0.85
C GLY A 61 14.90 -9.97 1.70
N GLU A 62 13.89 -9.32 1.10
CA GLU A 62 12.95 -8.43 1.77
C GLU A 62 11.57 -9.07 1.95
N ASN A 63 10.85 -8.66 3.00
CA ASN A 63 9.45 -9.04 3.14
C ASN A 63 8.58 -7.98 2.44
N ILE A 64 7.52 -8.47 1.76
CA ILE A 64 6.46 -7.64 1.21
C ILE A 64 5.13 -8.01 1.86
N ARG A 65 4.32 -7.02 2.24
CA ARG A 65 2.96 -7.23 2.72
C ARG A 65 1.98 -7.02 1.57
N ILE A 66 1.09 -7.97 1.34
CA ILE A 66 0.06 -7.85 0.33
C ILE A 66 -1.23 -7.36 0.98
N VAL A 67 -1.83 -6.33 0.39
CA VAL A 67 -3.19 -5.87 0.67
C VAL A 67 -4.04 -6.26 -0.53
N TYR A 68 -4.77 -7.34 -0.39
CA TYR A 68 -5.64 -7.86 -1.43
C TYR A 68 -7.08 -7.40 -1.19
N GLN A 69 -7.66 -6.73 -2.17
CA GLN A 69 -9.07 -6.31 -2.16
C GLN A 69 -9.78 -6.88 -3.39
N THR A 70 -11.07 -7.13 -3.26
CA THR A 70 -11.89 -7.65 -4.35
C THR A 70 -13.01 -6.71 -4.73
N PHE A 71 -13.49 -6.84 -5.97
CA PHE A 71 -14.67 -6.17 -6.48
C PHE A 71 -15.51 -7.15 -7.33
N ASP A 72 -16.79 -6.84 -7.45
CA ASP A 72 -17.76 -7.60 -8.24
C ASP A 72 -18.30 -6.79 -9.41
N ILE A 73 -18.09 -5.46 -9.42
CA ILE A 73 -18.61 -4.53 -10.42
C ILE A 73 -17.49 -3.59 -10.87
N ASN A 74 -17.15 -3.62 -12.17
CA ASN A 74 -16.11 -2.81 -12.79
C ASN A 74 -16.29 -1.29 -12.57
N GLU A 75 -17.51 -0.78 -12.68
CA GLU A 75 -17.80 0.65 -12.54
C GLU A 75 -17.62 1.15 -11.11
N ILE A 76 -17.91 0.31 -10.12
CA ILE A 76 -17.67 0.61 -8.70
C ILE A 76 -16.17 0.66 -8.45
N MET A 77 -15.42 -0.33 -8.95
CA MET A 77 -13.96 -0.37 -8.88
C MET A 77 -13.34 0.89 -9.49
N LEU A 78 -13.75 1.23 -10.73
CA LEU A 78 -13.24 2.42 -11.43
C LEU A 78 -13.56 3.71 -10.65
N THR A 79 -14.79 3.84 -10.13
CA THR A 79 -15.19 4.99 -9.32
C THR A 79 -14.36 5.12 -8.05
N LYS A 80 -14.02 4.01 -7.41
CA LYS A 80 -13.18 4.00 -6.21
C LYS A 80 -11.77 4.51 -6.51
N ILE A 81 -11.18 4.11 -7.64
CA ILE A 81 -9.87 4.60 -8.07
C ILE A 81 -9.94 6.10 -8.44
N GLU A 82 -10.92 6.51 -9.24
CA GLU A 82 -11.03 7.89 -9.73
C GLU A 82 -11.33 8.92 -8.63
N LYS A 83 -12.21 8.56 -7.69
CA LYS A 83 -12.72 9.50 -6.68
C LYS A 83 -12.19 9.23 -5.27
N GLY A 84 -11.84 8.00 -4.98
CA GLY A 84 -11.33 7.57 -3.68
C GLY A 84 -9.86 7.88 -3.48
N HIS A 85 -9.13 8.28 -4.52
CA HIS A 85 -7.68 8.48 -4.50
C HIS A 85 -6.91 7.29 -3.90
N GLU A 86 -7.44 6.08 -4.15
CA GLU A 86 -6.82 4.84 -3.71
C GLU A 86 -5.58 4.54 -4.57
N ASP A 87 -4.48 4.26 -3.90
CA ASP A 87 -3.16 4.01 -4.50
C ASP A 87 -2.92 2.50 -4.70
N PHE A 88 -3.72 1.84 -5.55
CA PHE A 88 -3.47 0.46 -5.92
C PHE A 88 -2.25 0.33 -6.83
N ASP A 89 -1.44 -0.73 -6.62
CA ASP A 89 -0.29 -1.04 -7.47
C ASP A 89 -0.71 -1.90 -8.67
N VAL A 90 -1.67 -2.81 -8.46
CA VAL A 90 -2.18 -3.73 -9.50
C VAL A 90 -3.70 -3.74 -9.46
N VAL A 91 -4.32 -3.60 -10.63
CA VAL A 91 -5.76 -3.76 -10.83
C VAL A 91 -6.03 -4.69 -12.00
N CYS A 92 -7.05 -5.56 -11.89
CA CYS A 92 -7.39 -6.55 -12.90
C CYS A 92 -8.85 -6.39 -13.39
N PRO A 93 -9.20 -5.28 -14.04
CA PRO A 93 -10.55 -5.07 -14.56
C PRO A 93 -10.79 -5.77 -15.91
N SER A 94 -12.03 -5.72 -16.37
CA SER A 94 -12.36 -6.14 -17.75
C SER A 94 -11.78 -5.17 -18.78
N GLU A 95 -11.58 -5.67 -20.01
CA GLU A 95 -10.90 -4.96 -21.11
C GLU A 95 -11.46 -3.55 -21.38
N TYR A 96 -12.79 -3.40 -21.44
CA TYR A 96 -13.41 -2.10 -21.69
C TYR A 96 -13.13 -1.06 -20.59
N ILE A 97 -12.88 -1.50 -19.37
CA ILE A 97 -12.45 -0.63 -18.27
C ILE A 97 -10.99 -0.23 -18.43
N ILE A 98 -10.12 -1.17 -18.84
CA ILE A 98 -8.71 -0.86 -19.15
C ILE A 98 -8.64 0.26 -20.20
N GLU A 99 -9.44 0.17 -21.27
CA GLU A 99 -9.52 1.23 -22.29
C GLU A 99 -9.94 2.58 -21.68
N ARG A 100 -10.93 2.59 -20.78
CA ARG A 100 -11.36 3.81 -20.08
C ARG A 100 -10.28 4.37 -19.16
N MET A 101 -9.56 3.50 -18.45
CA MET A 101 -8.46 3.88 -17.55
C MET A 101 -7.29 4.47 -18.35
N LEU A 102 -6.95 3.90 -19.51
CA LEU A 102 -5.93 4.44 -20.42
C LEU A 102 -6.30 5.85 -20.90
N LYS A 103 -7.55 6.06 -21.37
CA LYS A 103 -8.04 7.37 -21.81
C LYS A 103 -8.01 8.43 -20.70
N LYS A 104 -8.06 8.01 -19.44
CA LYS A 104 -8.03 8.87 -18.26
C LYS A 104 -6.64 8.99 -17.60
N HIS A 105 -5.63 8.40 -18.21
CA HIS A 105 -4.26 8.38 -17.68
C HIS A 105 -4.15 7.83 -16.24
N LEU A 106 -4.93 6.80 -15.93
CA LEU A 106 -4.93 6.14 -14.63
C LEU A 106 -3.97 4.96 -14.53
N LEU A 107 -3.32 4.60 -15.63
CA LEU A 107 -2.39 3.48 -15.71
C LEU A 107 -0.98 3.99 -15.99
N LEU A 108 -0.01 3.36 -15.34
CA LEU A 108 1.41 3.56 -15.62
C LEU A 108 1.86 2.62 -16.75
N PRO A 109 2.86 3.02 -17.55
CA PRO A 109 3.49 2.13 -18.52
C PRO A 109 4.07 0.89 -17.82
N ILE A 110 3.86 -0.27 -18.43
CA ILE A 110 4.47 -1.53 -17.95
C ILE A 110 5.88 -1.61 -18.55
N ASP A 111 6.86 -1.99 -17.72
CA ASP A 111 8.18 -2.37 -18.23
C ASP A 111 8.05 -3.69 -19.01
N THR A 112 8.28 -3.62 -20.31
CA THR A 112 8.17 -4.78 -21.21
C THR A 112 9.34 -5.76 -21.08
N ASN A 113 10.36 -5.43 -20.31
CA ASN A 113 11.52 -6.32 -20.10
C ASN A 113 11.13 -7.61 -19.37
N PHE A 114 10.02 -7.62 -18.62
CA PHE A 114 9.53 -8.83 -17.97
C PHE A 114 9.25 -9.97 -18.97
N ALA A 115 8.81 -9.64 -20.20
CA ALA A 115 8.51 -10.63 -21.25
C ALA A 115 9.76 -11.39 -21.76
N HIS A 116 10.94 -10.90 -21.44
CA HIS A 116 12.22 -11.52 -21.79
C HIS A 116 12.82 -12.33 -20.62
N SER A 117 12.16 -12.36 -19.49
CA SER A 117 12.60 -13.19 -18.36
C SER A 117 12.36 -14.67 -18.68
N PRO A 118 13.38 -15.56 -18.47
CA PRO A 118 13.23 -16.99 -18.73
C PRO A 118 12.15 -17.68 -17.89
N ASN A 119 11.66 -17.02 -16.85
CA ASN A 119 10.61 -17.51 -15.97
C ASN A 119 9.19 -17.22 -16.50
N TYR A 120 9.05 -16.43 -17.57
CA TYR A 120 7.79 -16.17 -18.26
C TYR A 120 7.82 -16.82 -19.65
N MET A 121 7.73 -18.14 -19.69
CA MET A 121 7.38 -18.82 -20.92
C MET A 121 5.85 -18.94 -20.97
N LEU A 122 5.24 -18.12 -21.81
CA LEU A 122 3.89 -18.30 -22.32
C LEU A 122 3.85 -19.46 -23.30
#